data_17235c2576b4d21681d61d6b10ad5e2a
#
_entry.id   17235c2576b4d21681d61d6b10ad5e2a
#
_cell.length_a   1.000
_cell.length_b   1.000
_cell.length_c   1.000
_cell.angle_alpha   90.00
_cell.angle_beta   90.00
_cell.angle_gamma   90.00
#
_symmetry.space_group_name_H-M   'P 1'
#
loop_
_entity.id
_entity.type
_entity.pdbx_description
1 polymer ?
#
loop_
_entity_poly.entity_id
_entity_poly.type
_entity_poly.pdbx_seq_one_letter_code
_entity_poly.pdbx_strand_id
1 'polypeptide(L)'
;MLPGGKGSSYEQNLAEIRGNQQQAYEDNPKSYIAGMGAAGVAGGAALAKSGLSFGARAAEAGMPLLRIAAGGAADGAILGGVNGVGSGEGVEDRIQKGLIGSTVGAGVGLAAPYAVAGATNLLKPIVSPLMARARPASYANAALGEGLKRSGSTIDDITQALIDARADNQPVFTVADAMGQSGQRLLSTVVRNPNEARQPVVEALIARQAGQGRRVVNSLTEAFDAPDTAAHRTTALTGARDTEASQLYGQARQQANPVDISPAVQAIDQVLQPGVHSIARPNNQIAHDSIEGALSRVRSMITDGRSNLTDFNAVFRAKLDLDDMITKAENQGAGNRAHYLGNVQRVLDQTLADASAPYAAARDAFAAASRRIEAVGAGKTAATRGRAPDTIAVYQAMTPEEQAAFRVGYADPLIEQAQSAAVGVDKSRPLISDATGMEFPVVTAPGRGARLWTQLGREKTMFETRNAATGGSRTADNLADAADMSQFDPQVMARLTKGDLWGTITAALAKTLNEAKGLPPSVLSKVGEALMQTDPTMARQALTAGAESQSAKAARRAVVSAVIANTGSSAAARR
;
A
#
# COMPACT_ATOMS: atom_id res chain seq x y z
N MET A 1 31.82 40.66 48.58
CA MET A 1 33.05 40.25 47.86
C MET A 1 32.62 39.44 46.66
N LEU A 2 33.06 39.79 45.47
CA LEU A 2 32.78 38.95 44.26
C LEU A 2 33.79 37.80 44.24
N PRO A 3 33.36 36.55 44.19
CA PRO A 3 34.27 35.41 44.06
C PRO A 3 34.95 35.44 42.71
N GLY A 4 36.24 35.28 42.65
CA GLY A 4 37.03 35.25 41.43
C GLY A 4 38.42 35.84 41.59
N GLY A 5 39.27 35.22 42.42
CA GLY A 5 40.72 35.47 42.41
C GLY A 5 41.37 34.93 41.12
N LYS A 6 42.34 35.67 40.55
CA LYS A 6 43.10 35.23 39.41
C LYS A 6 43.76 33.87 39.68
N GLY A 7 43.26 32.76 39.09
CA GLY A 7 43.89 31.46 39.17
C GLY A 7 42.97 30.24 39.41
N SER A 8 41.66 30.45 39.72
CA SER A 8 40.72 29.34 39.92
C SER A 8 40.07 28.89 38.59
N SER A 9 39.92 27.59 38.41
CA SER A 9 39.26 27.08 37.21
C SER A 9 37.75 27.41 37.23
N TYR A 10 37.12 27.49 36.08
CA TYR A 10 35.66 27.73 35.94
C TYR A 10 34.84 26.76 36.81
N GLU A 11 35.26 25.51 36.90
CA GLU A 11 34.58 24.49 37.71
C GLU A 11 34.71 24.73 39.21
N GLN A 12 35.87 25.21 39.67
CA GLN A 12 36.08 25.56 41.08
C GLN A 12 35.23 26.77 41.49
N ASN A 13 35.17 27.79 40.64
CA ASN A 13 34.32 28.96 40.89
C ASN A 13 32.83 28.60 40.90
N LEU A 14 32.42 27.68 40.03
CA LEU A 14 31.05 27.20 39.94
C LEU A 14 30.66 26.36 41.17
N ALA A 15 31.56 25.49 41.64
CA ALA A 15 31.36 24.71 42.86
C ALA A 15 31.28 25.61 44.12
N GLU A 16 32.10 26.64 44.20
CA GLU A 16 32.07 27.62 45.31
C GLU A 16 30.77 28.44 45.34
N ILE A 17 30.29 28.91 44.17
CA ILE A 17 29.01 29.63 44.06
C ILE A 17 27.85 28.71 44.46
N ARG A 18 27.85 27.46 44.05
CA ARG A 18 26.81 26.49 44.39
C ARG A 18 26.82 26.13 45.87
N GLY A 19 28.00 25.91 46.46
CA GLY A 19 28.13 25.67 47.89
C GLY A 19 27.58 26.82 48.72
N ASN A 20 27.93 28.04 48.37
CA ASN A 20 27.43 29.25 49.05
C ASN A 20 25.90 29.42 48.88
N GLN A 21 25.33 29.05 47.74
CA GLN A 21 23.88 29.11 47.54
C GLN A 21 23.14 28.04 48.35
N GLN A 22 23.69 26.84 48.45
CA GLN A 22 23.11 25.76 49.23
C GLN A 22 23.16 26.06 50.72
N GLN A 23 24.28 26.54 51.18
CA GLN A 23 24.44 26.97 52.58
C GLN A 23 23.50 28.12 52.95
N ALA A 24 23.35 29.12 52.09
CA ALA A 24 22.39 30.23 52.32
C ALA A 24 20.93 29.76 52.34
N TYR A 25 20.57 28.72 51.59
CA TYR A 25 19.25 28.11 51.62
C TYR A 25 19.02 27.28 52.88
N GLU A 26 20.01 26.50 53.31
CA GLU A 26 19.94 25.68 54.52
C GLU A 26 19.88 26.55 55.80
N ASP A 27 20.68 27.60 55.82
CA ASP A 27 20.75 28.49 56.98
C ASP A 27 19.50 29.38 57.18
N ASN A 28 18.92 29.85 56.08
CA ASN A 28 17.77 30.78 56.14
C ASN A 28 16.82 30.61 54.91
N PRO A 29 16.04 29.53 54.81
CA PRO A 29 15.25 29.23 53.64
C PRO A 29 14.22 30.31 53.27
N LYS A 30 13.61 30.94 54.27
CA LYS A 30 12.62 32.01 54.02
C LYS A 30 13.26 33.26 53.45
N SER A 31 14.43 33.69 54.03
CA SER A 31 15.17 34.83 53.53
C SER A 31 15.82 34.60 52.18
N TYR A 32 16.24 33.37 51.89
CA TYR A 32 16.78 32.99 50.60
C TYR A 32 15.71 33.09 49.51
N ILE A 33 14.49 32.56 49.78
CA ILE A 33 13.36 32.63 48.85
C ILE A 33 12.91 34.09 48.65
N ALA A 34 12.90 34.89 49.72
CA ALA A 34 12.57 36.32 49.63
C ALA A 34 13.64 37.10 48.85
N GLY A 35 14.91 36.73 49.00
CA GLY A 35 16.04 37.33 48.25
C GLY A 35 15.99 36.95 46.75
N MET A 36 15.63 35.71 46.42
CA MET A 36 15.39 35.30 45.04
C MET A 36 14.20 36.03 44.41
N GLY A 37 13.14 36.27 45.19
CA GLY A 37 12.01 37.08 44.78
C GLY A 37 12.41 38.52 44.48
N ALA A 38 13.21 39.14 45.37
CA ALA A 38 13.73 40.50 45.19
C ALA A 38 14.69 40.60 43.99
N ALA A 39 15.54 39.60 43.77
CA ALA A 39 16.40 39.50 42.59
C ALA A 39 15.59 39.33 41.28
N GLY A 40 14.47 38.58 41.33
CA GLY A 40 13.52 38.47 40.22
C GLY A 40 12.84 39.79 39.86
N VAL A 41 12.45 40.58 40.87
CA VAL A 41 11.90 41.93 40.70
C VAL A 41 12.96 42.90 40.14
N ALA A 42 14.20 42.86 40.65
CA ALA A 42 15.31 43.65 40.13
C ALA A 42 15.69 43.25 38.68
N GLY A 43 15.69 41.96 38.38
CA GLY A 43 15.89 41.44 37.05
C GLY A 43 14.75 41.82 36.08
N GLY A 44 13.50 41.82 36.57
CA GLY A 44 12.34 42.31 35.85
C GLY A 44 12.39 43.79 35.53
N ALA A 45 12.91 44.63 36.49
CA ALA A 45 13.14 46.04 36.27
C ALA A 45 14.26 46.32 35.24
N ALA A 46 15.29 45.49 35.22
CA ALA A 46 16.33 45.55 34.17
C ALA A 46 15.79 45.19 32.79
N LEU A 47 14.95 44.17 32.69
CA LEU A 47 14.24 43.80 31.47
C LEU A 47 13.27 44.88 31.00
N ALA A 48 12.58 45.55 31.91
CA ALA A 48 11.72 46.67 31.60
C ALA A 48 12.51 47.86 31.00
N LYS A 49 13.66 48.19 31.58
CA LYS A 49 14.58 49.24 31.07
C LYS A 49 15.16 48.90 29.70
N SER A 50 15.39 47.65 29.39
CA SER A 50 15.88 47.20 28.08
C SER A 50 14.79 47.10 27.03
N GLY A 51 13.53 47.38 27.33
CA GLY A 51 12.39 47.26 26.43
C GLY A 51 12.00 45.83 26.10
N LEU A 52 12.49 44.85 26.86
CA LEU A 52 12.25 43.42 26.60
C LEU A 52 11.16 42.81 27.51
N SER A 53 10.67 43.57 28.51
CA SER A 53 9.62 43.13 29.42
C SER A 53 8.25 43.14 28.76
N PHE A 54 7.55 42.00 28.77
CA PHE A 54 6.17 41.87 28.30
C PHE A 54 5.20 42.65 29.19
N GLY A 55 5.47 42.68 30.52
CA GLY A 55 4.67 43.44 31.47
C GLY A 55 4.79 44.95 31.28
N ALA A 56 6.01 45.46 31.05
CA ALA A 56 6.24 46.88 30.79
C ALA A 56 5.59 47.34 29.48
N ARG A 57 5.71 46.56 28.39
CA ARG A 57 5.06 46.87 27.12
C ARG A 57 3.53 46.87 27.19
N ALA A 58 2.95 45.94 27.96
CA ALA A 58 1.52 45.92 28.19
C ALA A 58 1.04 47.14 28.99
N ALA A 59 1.85 47.64 29.93
CA ALA A 59 1.59 48.85 30.71
C ALA A 59 1.69 50.10 29.83
N GLU A 60 2.74 50.21 29.01
CA GLU A 60 2.93 51.32 28.05
C GLU A 60 1.83 51.39 26.99
N ALA A 61 1.30 50.26 26.60
CA ALA A 61 0.19 50.16 25.63
C ALA A 61 -1.19 50.41 26.28
N GLY A 62 -1.26 50.78 27.57
CA GLY A 62 -2.52 51.04 28.26
C GLY A 62 -3.45 49.84 28.38
N MET A 63 -2.91 48.64 28.35
CA MET A 63 -3.71 47.41 28.42
C MET A 63 -4.32 47.20 29.82
N PRO A 64 -5.43 46.43 29.94
CA PRO A 64 -6.03 46.10 31.23
C PRO A 64 -5.02 45.46 32.18
N LEU A 65 -5.13 45.78 33.50
CA LEU A 65 -4.24 45.28 34.58
C LEU A 65 -3.95 43.77 34.50
N LEU A 66 -4.92 43.00 34.05
CA LEU A 66 -4.80 41.55 33.85
C LEU A 66 -3.75 41.17 32.78
N ARG A 67 -3.65 41.93 31.69
CA ARG A 67 -2.64 41.71 30.63
C ARG A 67 -1.25 42.20 31.07
N ILE A 68 -1.17 43.28 31.83
CA ILE A 68 0.08 43.76 32.43
C ILE A 68 0.64 42.71 33.38
N ALA A 69 -0.24 42.13 34.16
CA ALA A 69 0.04 41.08 35.10
C ALA A 69 0.49 39.78 34.42
N ALA A 70 -0.19 39.35 33.35
CA ALA A 70 0.22 38.20 32.56
C ALA A 70 1.60 38.40 31.89
N GLY A 71 1.89 39.62 31.45
CA GLY A 71 3.21 39.98 30.91
C GLY A 71 4.32 39.89 31.98
N GLY A 72 4.07 40.38 33.20
CA GLY A 72 5.02 40.29 34.31
C GLY A 72 5.30 38.86 34.78
N ALA A 73 4.29 38.00 34.73
CA ALA A 73 4.46 36.60 35.04
C ALA A 73 5.23 35.83 33.95
N ALA A 74 5.04 36.18 32.68
CA ALA A 74 5.86 35.64 31.60
C ALA A 74 7.35 36.04 31.76
N ASP A 75 7.62 37.28 32.10
CA ASP A 75 8.98 37.75 32.40
C ASP A 75 9.61 37.00 33.59
N GLY A 76 8.84 36.79 34.66
CA GLY A 76 9.26 36.04 35.85
C GLY A 76 9.50 34.54 35.54
N ALA A 77 8.66 33.92 34.74
CA ALA A 77 8.82 32.53 34.33
C ALA A 77 10.10 32.31 33.48
N ILE A 78 10.41 33.23 32.57
CA ILE A 78 11.63 33.19 31.77
C ILE A 78 12.88 33.32 32.65
N LEU A 79 12.92 34.31 33.52
CA LEU A 79 14.05 34.54 34.42
C LEU A 79 14.24 33.39 35.42
N GLY A 80 13.15 32.91 36.01
CA GLY A 80 13.17 31.80 36.96
C GLY A 80 13.57 30.48 36.29
N GLY A 81 13.07 30.24 35.07
CA GLY A 81 13.42 29.08 34.27
C GLY A 81 14.90 29.03 33.89
N VAL A 82 15.45 30.14 33.41
CA VAL A 82 16.88 30.26 33.08
C VAL A 82 17.77 30.05 34.30
N ASN A 83 17.41 30.65 35.46
CA ASN A 83 18.15 30.47 36.71
C ASN A 83 18.07 29.02 37.23
N GLY A 84 16.89 28.38 37.14
CA GLY A 84 16.69 26.98 37.51
C GLY A 84 17.52 26.01 36.66
N VAL A 85 17.57 26.20 35.35
CA VAL A 85 18.42 25.42 34.44
C VAL A 85 19.90 25.61 34.76
N GLY A 86 20.32 26.84 35.12
CA GLY A 86 21.70 27.17 35.48
C GLY A 86 22.18 26.52 36.78
N SER A 87 21.28 26.22 37.72
CA SER A 87 21.58 25.66 39.04
C SER A 87 21.56 24.12 39.11
N GLY A 88 21.16 23.41 38.05
CA GLY A 88 21.02 21.96 38.04
C GLY A 88 22.32 21.21 37.69
N GLU A 89 22.48 19.98 38.23
CA GLU A 89 23.56 19.05 37.94
C GLU A 89 23.08 17.93 36.99
N GLY A 90 23.63 17.87 35.81
CA GLY A 90 23.17 16.94 34.79
C GLY A 90 21.91 17.39 34.04
N VAL A 91 21.54 16.70 32.98
CA VAL A 91 20.45 17.11 32.06
C VAL A 91 19.09 17.02 32.73
N GLU A 92 18.85 15.98 33.51
CA GLU A 92 17.55 15.69 34.13
C GLU A 92 17.26 16.66 35.28
N ASP A 93 18.25 16.91 36.16
CA ASP A 93 18.15 17.85 37.27
C ASP A 93 18.01 19.31 36.78
N ARG A 94 18.71 19.69 35.71
CA ARG A 94 18.56 21.00 35.06
C ARG A 94 17.16 21.24 34.51
N ILE A 95 16.57 20.22 33.88
CA ILE A 95 15.20 20.33 33.38
C ILE A 95 14.21 20.46 34.54
N GLN A 96 14.38 19.68 35.58
CA GLN A 96 13.51 19.69 36.76
C GLN A 96 13.61 21.01 37.53
N LYS A 97 14.82 21.48 37.79
CA LYS A 97 15.06 22.78 38.45
C LYS A 97 14.65 23.97 37.56
N GLY A 98 14.80 23.89 36.26
CA GLY A 98 14.29 24.87 35.31
C GLY A 98 12.77 24.99 35.33
N LEU A 99 12.06 23.86 35.41
CA LEU A 99 10.60 23.81 35.54
C LEU A 99 10.13 24.37 36.88
N ILE A 100 10.79 23.99 37.96
CA ILE A 100 10.50 24.54 39.32
C ILE A 100 10.80 26.02 39.33
N GLY A 101 11.95 26.48 38.82
CA GLY A 101 12.32 27.87 38.74
C GLY A 101 11.34 28.73 37.93
N SER A 102 10.83 28.20 36.82
CA SER A 102 9.82 28.89 35.98
C SER A 102 8.47 29.01 36.67
N THR A 103 8.05 28.00 37.44
CA THR A 103 6.79 28.04 38.22
C THR A 103 6.89 28.95 39.42
N VAL A 104 8.02 28.95 40.13
CA VAL A 104 8.28 29.86 41.25
C VAL A 104 8.43 31.31 40.74
N GLY A 105 9.17 31.54 39.66
CA GLY A 105 9.31 32.87 39.05
C GLY A 105 7.98 33.44 38.54
N ALA A 106 7.11 32.60 37.96
CA ALA A 106 5.76 32.98 37.56
C ALA A 106 4.85 33.28 38.78
N GLY A 107 5.01 32.52 39.89
CA GLY A 107 4.23 32.71 41.11
C GLY A 107 4.60 33.96 41.90
N VAL A 108 5.86 34.38 41.85
CA VAL A 108 6.33 35.63 42.46
C VAL A 108 5.86 36.87 41.68
N GLY A 109 5.65 36.74 40.34
CA GLY A 109 5.11 37.82 39.50
C GLY A 109 3.64 38.11 39.72
N LEU A 110 2.86 37.12 40.20
CA LEU A 110 1.44 37.28 40.57
C LEU A 110 0.80 36.06 41.22
N ALA A 111 -0.04 36.35 42.17
CA ALA A 111 -1.04 35.47 42.74
C ALA A 111 -2.24 35.25 41.78
N ALA A 112 -2.01 34.95 40.49
CA ALA A 112 -3.10 34.72 39.54
C ALA A 112 -2.88 33.46 38.68
N PRO A 113 -3.83 32.52 38.64
CA PRO A 113 -3.76 31.27 37.86
C PRO A 113 -3.62 31.46 36.36
N TYR A 114 -3.84 32.64 35.83
CA TYR A 114 -3.75 32.99 34.41
C TYR A 114 -2.33 33.12 33.86
N ALA A 115 -1.37 33.48 34.74
CA ALA A 115 0.03 33.65 34.34
C ALA A 115 0.72 32.32 33.98
N VAL A 116 0.32 31.23 34.64
CA VAL A 116 0.91 29.92 34.42
C VAL A 116 0.56 29.38 33.03
N ALA A 117 -0.67 29.57 32.55
CA ALA A 117 -1.09 29.12 31.23
C ALA A 117 -0.39 29.90 30.09
N GLY A 118 -0.17 31.22 30.27
CA GLY A 118 0.57 32.04 29.32
C GLY A 118 2.06 31.69 29.26
N ALA A 119 2.68 31.53 30.42
CA ALA A 119 4.10 31.17 30.54
C ALA A 119 4.40 29.77 29.97
N THR A 120 3.53 28.78 30.23
CA THR A 120 3.70 27.43 29.69
C THR A 120 3.61 27.41 28.17
N ASN A 121 2.79 28.24 27.54
CA ASN A 121 2.69 28.32 26.09
C ASN A 121 3.91 29.05 25.46
N LEU A 122 4.49 30.03 26.13
CA LEU A 122 5.70 30.73 25.68
C LEU A 122 6.97 29.86 25.78
N LEU A 123 7.05 28.99 26.79
CA LEU A 123 8.19 28.12 27.02
C LEU A 123 8.07 26.77 26.23
N LYS A 124 6.89 26.46 25.73
CA LYS A 124 6.61 25.22 25.03
C LYS A 124 7.57 24.90 23.86
N PRO A 125 7.97 25.85 22.99
CA PRO A 125 8.94 25.59 21.93
C PRO A 125 10.36 25.30 22.44
N ILE A 126 10.72 25.72 23.64
CA ILE A 126 12.05 25.50 24.22
C ILE A 126 12.07 24.21 25.05
N VAL A 127 11.03 23.97 25.83
CA VAL A 127 10.95 22.83 26.76
C VAL A 127 10.53 21.54 26.05
N SER A 128 9.72 21.65 25.01
CA SER A 128 9.21 20.50 24.29
C SER A 128 10.30 19.58 23.71
N PRO A 129 11.34 20.06 23.00
CA PRO A 129 12.42 19.22 22.48
C PRO A 129 13.26 18.56 23.57
N LEU A 130 13.51 19.28 24.69
CA LEU A 130 14.25 18.74 25.84
C LEU A 130 13.46 17.62 26.54
N MET A 131 12.17 17.84 26.74
CA MET A 131 11.27 16.84 27.34
C MET A 131 11.07 15.62 26.39
N ALA A 132 11.12 15.83 25.09
CA ALA A 132 11.06 14.73 24.13
C ALA A 132 12.29 13.82 24.20
N ARG A 133 13.48 14.37 24.51
CA ARG A 133 14.68 13.57 24.77
C ARG A 133 14.60 12.79 26.10
N ALA A 134 13.99 13.38 27.13
CA ALA A 134 13.83 12.73 28.43
C ALA A 134 12.72 11.68 28.48
N ARG A 135 11.69 11.81 27.64
CA ARG A 135 10.52 10.91 27.60
C ARG A 135 10.13 10.52 26.17
N PRO A 136 11.02 9.83 25.44
CA PRO A 136 10.82 9.54 24.00
C PRO A 136 9.55 8.69 23.72
N ALA A 137 9.22 7.76 24.61
CA ALA A 137 8.02 6.92 24.45
C ALA A 137 6.72 7.75 24.49
N SER A 138 6.61 8.71 25.40
CA SER A 138 5.42 9.56 25.52
C SER A 138 5.21 10.45 24.28
N TYR A 139 6.29 10.93 23.68
CA TYR A 139 6.24 11.73 22.46
C TYR A 139 5.99 10.87 21.21
N ALA A 140 6.56 9.65 21.15
CA ALA A 140 6.27 8.69 20.10
C ALA A 140 4.79 8.28 20.11
N ASN A 141 4.25 7.95 21.29
CA ASN A 141 2.82 7.64 21.45
C ASN A 141 1.94 8.82 21.03
N ALA A 142 2.35 10.05 21.34
CA ALA A 142 1.62 11.23 20.93
C ALA A 142 1.63 11.44 19.39
N ALA A 143 2.74 11.15 18.73
CA ALA A 143 2.85 11.22 17.27
C ALA A 143 2.01 10.12 16.59
N LEU A 144 2.05 8.89 17.12
CA LEU A 144 1.23 7.78 16.64
C LEU A 144 -0.27 8.05 16.82
N GLY A 145 -0.68 8.57 17.99
CA GLY A 145 -2.08 8.92 18.23
C GLY A 145 -2.58 10.05 17.34
N GLU A 146 -1.76 11.03 17.00
CA GLU A 146 -2.12 12.07 16.03
C GLU A 146 -2.19 11.49 14.60
N GLY A 147 -1.26 10.61 14.23
CA GLY A 147 -1.30 9.90 12.96
C GLY A 147 -2.55 9.03 12.83
N LEU A 148 -2.92 8.31 13.89
CA LEU A 148 -4.15 7.51 13.95
C LEU A 148 -5.40 8.38 13.77
N LYS A 149 -5.49 9.51 14.47
CA LYS A 149 -6.61 10.45 14.31
C LYS A 149 -6.72 10.97 12.88
N ARG A 150 -5.60 11.28 12.23
CA ARG A 150 -5.58 11.77 10.84
C ARG A 150 -5.87 10.67 9.81
N SER A 151 -5.61 9.39 10.12
CA SER A 151 -5.93 8.29 9.23
C SER A 151 -7.44 8.08 9.07
N GLY A 152 -8.23 8.49 10.06
CA GLY A 152 -9.66 8.23 10.12
C GLY A 152 -10.01 6.76 10.45
N SER A 153 -8.99 5.90 10.62
CA SER A 153 -9.17 4.48 10.96
C SER A 153 -9.18 4.30 12.47
N THR A 154 -9.92 3.32 12.94
CA THR A 154 -9.88 2.88 14.34
C THR A 154 -8.72 1.92 14.59
N ILE A 155 -8.37 1.69 15.86
CA ILE A 155 -7.37 0.67 16.23
C ILE A 155 -7.81 -0.72 15.76
N ASP A 156 -9.11 -0.98 15.85
CA ASP A 156 -9.70 -2.26 15.43
C ASP A 156 -9.59 -2.45 13.91
N ASP A 157 -9.85 -1.42 13.11
CA ASP A 157 -9.70 -1.48 11.65
C ASP A 157 -8.26 -1.82 11.24
N ILE A 158 -7.27 -1.14 11.87
CA ILE A 158 -5.84 -1.38 11.58
C ILE A 158 -5.43 -2.79 12.02
N THR A 159 -5.86 -3.21 13.21
CA THR A 159 -5.56 -4.55 13.73
C THR A 159 -6.17 -5.63 12.84
N GLN A 160 -7.42 -5.44 12.43
CA GLN A 160 -8.11 -6.37 11.53
C GLN A 160 -7.42 -6.43 10.16
N ALA A 161 -7.00 -5.30 9.60
CA ALA A 161 -6.26 -5.27 8.33
C ALA A 161 -4.94 -6.08 8.40
N LEU A 162 -4.25 -6.07 9.55
CA LEU A 162 -3.06 -6.90 9.77
C LEU A 162 -3.39 -8.39 9.90
N ILE A 163 -4.49 -8.74 10.57
CA ILE A 163 -4.98 -10.12 10.69
C ILE A 163 -5.32 -10.66 9.30
N ASP A 164 -6.09 -9.91 8.52
CA ASP A 164 -6.51 -10.28 7.17
C ASP A 164 -5.31 -10.41 6.22
N ALA A 165 -4.33 -9.51 6.32
CA ALA A 165 -3.11 -9.60 5.54
C ALA A 165 -2.32 -10.88 5.84
N ARG A 166 -2.23 -11.28 7.11
CA ARG A 166 -1.62 -12.56 7.51
C ARG A 166 -2.37 -13.78 6.96
N ALA A 167 -3.70 -13.77 7.08
CA ALA A 167 -4.56 -14.83 6.56
C ALA A 167 -4.42 -14.96 5.03
N ASP A 168 -4.11 -13.87 4.35
CA ASP A 168 -3.91 -13.79 2.90
C ASP A 168 -2.45 -14.01 2.46
N ASN A 169 -1.59 -14.59 3.31
CA ASN A 169 -0.18 -14.81 3.02
C ASN A 169 0.65 -13.55 2.72
N GLN A 170 0.25 -12.40 3.31
CA GLN A 170 0.96 -11.13 3.22
C GLN A 170 1.46 -10.63 4.60
N PRO A 171 2.27 -11.42 5.35
CA PRO A 171 2.68 -11.10 6.72
C PRO A 171 3.61 -9.89 6.81
N VAL A 172 4.01 -9.32 5.68
CA VAL A 172 4.88 -8.13 5.57
C VAL A 172 4.10 -6.82 5.49
N PHE A 173 2.76 -6.86 5.55
CA PHE A 173 1.90 -5.70 5.66
C PHE A 173 2.03 -5.09 7.05
N THR A 174 2.23 -3.78 7.14
CA THR A 174 2.61 -3.09 8.37
C THR A 174 1.54 -2.12 8.86
N VAL A 175 1.67 -1.65 10.10
CA VAL A 175 0.83 -0.57 10.64
C VAL A 175 0.87 0.67 9.75
N ALA A 176 2.05 1.04 9.21
CA ALA A 176 2.16 2.18 8.30
C ALA A 176 1.31 2.02 7.04
N ASP A 177 1.23 0.80 6.49
CA ASP A 177 0.40 0.50 5.33
C ASP A 177 -1.09 0.57 5.70
N ALA A 178 -1.49 0.00 6.83
CA ALA A 178 -2.88 -0.01 7.32
C ALA A 178 -3.40 1.39 7.68
N MET A 179 -2.53 2.30 8.12
CA MET A 179 -2.86 3.70 8.38
C MET A 179 -2.93 4.55 7.09
N GLY A 180 -2.65 3.99 5.93
CA GLY A 180 -2.70 4.68 4.64
C GLY A 180 -1.78 5.90 4.57
N GLN A 181 -2.24 7.01 3.99
CA GLN A 181 -1.43 8.21 3.80
C GLN A 181 -0.81 8.76 5.10
N SER A 182 -1.52 8.68 6.21
CA SER A 182 -1.01 9.17 7.51
C SER A 182 0.17 8.33 8.00
N GLY A 183 0.09 7.00 7.87
CA GLY A 183 1.20 6.09 8.17
C GLY A 183 2.39 6.30 7.24
N GLN A 184 2.14 6.47 5.94
CA GLN A 184 3.17 6.75 4.93
C GLN A 184 3.95 8.04 5.24
N ARG A 185 3.25 9.11 5.63
CA ARG A 185 3.86 10.40 6.02
C ARG A 185 4.73 10.27 7.26
N LEU A 186 4.20 9.61 8.31
CA LEU A 186 4.96 9.37 9.54
C LEU A 186 6.22 8.54 9.26
N LEU A 187 6.10 7.48 8.46
CA LEU A 187 7.23 6.64 8.08
C LEU A 187 8.25 7.41 7.23
N SER A 188 7.79 8.27 6.34
CA SER A 188 8.64 9.18 5.57
C SER A 188 9.46 10.10 6.50
N THR A 189 8.85 10.63 7.57
CA THR A 189 9.56 11.44 8.56
C THR A 189 10.64 10.65 9.28
N VAL A 190 10.38 9.38 9.65
CA VAL A 190 11.37 8.47 10.26
C VAL A 190 12.55 8.22 9.33
N VAL A 191 12.29 7.92 8.06
CA VAL A 191 13.33 7.54 7.08
C VAL A 191 14.19 8.74 6.67
N ARG A 192 13.62 9.95 6.63
CA ARG A 192 14.33 11.15 6.16
C ARG A 192 15.17 11.85 7.22
N ASN A 193 14.89 11.60 8.48
CA ASN A 193 15.64 12.20 9.57
C ASN A 193 16.64 11.20 10.17
N PRO A 194 17.81 11.67 10.67
CA PRO A 194 18.79 10.80 11.31
C PRO A 194 18.21 10.19 12.60
N ASN A 195 18.16 8.88 12.66
CA ASN A 195 17.76 8.10 13.82
C ASN A 195 18.22 6.64 13.69
N GLU A 196 18.18 5.88 14.78
CA GLU A 196 18.63 4.48 14.81
C GLU A 196 17.76 3.53 13.97
N ALA A 197 16.44 3.79 13.90
CA ALA A 197 15.52 2.94 13.12
C ALA A 197 15.60 3.20 11.61
N ARG A 198 16.24 4.27 11.15
CA ARG A 198 16.26 4.66 9.73
C ARG A 198 16.78 3.55 8.83
N GLN A 199 17.94 3.00 9.15
CA GLN A 199 18.58 1.99 8.30
C GLN A 199 17.80 0.67 8.31
N PRO A 200 17.42 0.08 9.46
CA PRO A 200 16.57 -1.12 9.50
C PRO A 200 15.24 -0.95 8.75
N VAL A 201 14.60 0.22 8.86
CA VAL A 201 13.34 0.50 8.15
C VAL A 201 13.55 0.51 6.64
N VAL A 202 14.59 1.20 6.15
CA VAL A 202 14.90 1.25 4.72
C VAL A 202 15.22 -0.14 4.17
N GLU A 203 16.04 -0.91 4.87
CA GLU A 203 16.41 -2.28 4.48
C GLU A 203 15.16 -3.19 4.44
N ALA A 204 14.28 -3.10 5.44
CA ALA A 204 13.03 -3.86 5.46
C ALA A 204 12.11 -3.48 4.29
N LEU A 205 11.98 -2.18 3.96
CA LEU A 205 11.18 -1.72 2.83
C LEU A 205 11.75 -2.19 1.49
N ILE A 206 13.08 -2.19 1.32
CA ILE A 206 13.76 -2.70 0.11
C ILE A 206 13.58 -4.22 -0.01
N ALA A 207 13.81 -4.98 1.06
CA ALA A 207 13.64 -6.43 1.08
C ALA A 207 12.19 -6.83 0.79
N ARG A 208 11.22 -6.11 1.37
CA ARG A 208 9.79 -6.28 1.09
C ARG A 208 9.46 -6.05 -0.38
N GLN A 209 10.01 -4.98 -0.98
CA GLN A 209 9.81 -4.67 -2.39
C GLN A 209 10.44 -5.73 -3.30
N ALA A 210 11.63 -6.21 -2.99
CA ALA A 210 12.27 -7.30 -3.75
C ALA A 210 11.41 -8.57 -3.77
N GLY A 211 10.67 -8.84 -2.71
CA GLY A 211 9.75 -9.98 -2.60
C GLY A 211 8.38 -9.80 -3.28
N GLN A 212 8.03 -8.59 -3.77
CA GLN A 212 6.71 -8.29 -4.32
C GLN A 212 6.35 -9.22 -5.50
N GLY A 213 7.25 -9.41 -6.44
CA GLY A 213 6.97 -10.25 -7.62
C GLY A 213 6.57 -11.66 -7.25
N ARG A 214 7.28 -12.28 -6.31
CA ARG A 214 6.95 -13.64 -5.84
C ARG A 214 5.58 -13.68 -5.15
N ARG A 215 5.24 -12.70 -4.32
CA ARG A 215 3.92 -12.65 -3.66
C ARG A 215 2.79 -12.47 -4.67
N VAL A 216 2.96 -11.57 -5.64
CA VAL A 216 1.98 -11.37 -6.73
C VAL A 216 1.80 -12.64 -7.56
N VAL A 217 2.89 -13.31 -7.97
CA VAL A 217 2.82 -14.58 -8.70
C VAL A 217 2.10 -15.65 -7.89
N ASN A 218 2.43 -15.81 -6.61
CA ASN A 218 1.76 -16.78 -5.74
C ASN A 218 0.26 -16.48 -5.62
N SER A 219 -0.12 -15.21 -5.45
CA SER A 219 -1.53 -14.81 -5.38
C SER A 219 -2.29 -15.11 -6.69
N LEU A 220 -1.66 -14.86 -7.84
CA LEU A 220 -2.24 -15.21 -9.15
C LEU A 220 -2.38 -16.72 -9.31
N THR A 221 -1.30 -17.47 -9.05
CA THR A 221 -1.30 -18.94 -9.14
C THR A 221 -2.39 -19.55 -8.28
N GLU A 222 -2.52 -19.09 -7.03
CA GLU A 222 -3.56 -19.55 -6.12
C GLU A 222 -4.96 -19.15 -6.61
N ALA A 223 -5.17 -17.89 -6.99
CA ALA A 223 -6.49 -17.40 -7.36
C ALA A 223 -7.05 -18.05 -8.63
N PHE A 224 -6.21 -18.30 -9.62
CA PHE A 224 -6.62 -18.93 -10.87
C PHE A 224 -6.54 -20.46 -10.84
N ASP A 225 -6.02 -21.05 -9.77
CA ASP A 225 -5.74 -22.49 -9.70
C ASP A 225 -4.86 -22.95 -10.86
N ALA A 226 -3.80 -22.18 -11.13
CA ALA A 226 -2.94 -22.33 -12.30
C ALA A 226 -1.48 -22.60 -11.88
N PRO A 227 -1.17 -23.82 -11.42
CA PRO A 227 0.19 -24.17 -11.00
C PRO A 227 1.17 -24.32 -12.17
N ASP A 228 0.66 -24.53 -13.38
CA ASP A 228 1.42 -24.78 -14.60
C ASP A 228 1.41 -23.57 -15.53
N THR A 229 2.39 -23.52 -16.45
CA THR A 229 2.35 -22.58 -17.57
C THR A 229 1.32 -23.03 -18.63
N ALA A 230 0.82 -22.08 -19.41
CA ALA A 230 -0.11 -22.38 -20.50
C ALA A 230 0.50 -23.38 -21.52
N ALA A 231 1.79 -23.25 -21.83
CA ALA A 231 2.50 -24.17 -22.73
C ALA A 231 2.56 -25.60 -22.17
N HIS A 232 2.94 -25.75 -20.89
CA HIS A 232 2.97 -27.07 -20.24
C HIS A 232 1.57 -27.69 -20.19
N ARG A 233 0.56 -26.91 -19.81
CA ARG A 233 -0.83 -27.35 -19.77
C ARG A 233 -1.34 -27.81 -21.14
N THR A 234 -1.05 -27.05 -22.20
CA THR A 234 -1.41 -27.40 -23.58
C THR A 234 -0.76 -28.73 -24.01
N THR A 235 0.54 -28.89 -23.73
CA THR A 235 1.26 -30.13 -24.04
C THR A 235 0.68 -31.32 -23.30
N ALA A 236 0.39 -31.17 -22.01
CA ALA A 236 -0.21 -32.24 -21.21
C ALA A 236 -1.61 -32.63 -21.71
N LEU A 237 -2.47 -31.65 -22.01
CA LEU A 237 -3.80 -31.90 -22.55
C LEU A 237 -3.76 -32.55 -23.96
N THR A 238 -2.82 -32.12 -24.82
CA THR A 238 -2.63 -32.70 -26.14
C THR A 238 -2.19 -34.17 -26.05
N GLY A 239 -1.20 -34.45 -25.20
CA GLY A 239 -0.74 -35.84 -24.98
C GLY A 239 -1.83 -36.74 -24.41
N ALA A 240 -2.63 -36.23 -23.46
CA ALA A 240 -3.76 -36.97 -22.90
C ALA A 240 -4.83 -37.25 -23.98
N ARG A 241 -5.22 -36.24 -24.77
CA ARG A 241 -6.16 -36.37 -25.88
C ARG A 241 -5.69 -37.41 -26.88
N ASP A 242 -4.44 -37.34 -27.33
CA ASP A 242 -3.91 -38.22 -28.36
C ASP A 242 -3.82 -39.68 -27.87
N THR A 243 -3.50 -39.87 -26.60
CA THR A 243 -3.50 -41.21 -25.98
C THR A 243 -4.91 -41.76 -25.87
N GLU A 244 -5.86 -41.01 -25.36
CA GLU A 244 -7.27 -41.40 -25.23
C GLU A 244 -7.88 -41.66 -26.60
N ALA A 245 -7.65 -40.77 -27.59
CA ALA A 245 -8.11 -40.93 -28.96
C ALA A 245 -7.58 -42.21 -29.59
N SER A 246 -6.28 -42.52 -29.45
CA SER A 246 -5.69 -43.74 -29.98
C SER A 246 -6.37 -45.00 -29.45
N GLN A 247 -6.71 -45.01 -28.15
CA GLN A 247 -7.41 -46.13 -27.50
C GLN A 247 -8.85 -46.25 -28.01
N LEU A 248 -9.62 -45.16 -27.97
CA LEU A 248 -11.04 -45.16 -28.33
C LEU A 248 -11.26 -45.44 -29.83
N TYR A 249 -10.47 -44.80 -30.71
CA TYR A 249 -10.54 -45.11 -32.16
C TYR A 249 -10.03 -46.52 -32.49
N GLY A 250 -9.09 -47.08 -31.70
CA GLY A 250 -8.68 -48.46 -31.79
C GLY A 250 -9.84 -49.43 -31.52
N GLN A 251 -10.60 -49.18 -30.46
CA GLN A 251 -11.80 -49.93 -30.10
C GLN A 251 -12.90 -49.78 -31.15
N ALA A 252 -13.12 -48.55 -31.62
CA ALA A 252 -14.11 -48.27 -32.68
C ALA A 252 -13.86 -49.07 -33.93
N ARG A 253 -12.60 -49.18 -34.37
CA ARG A 253 -12.21 -49.98 -35.55
C ARG A 253 -12.41 -51.48 -35.38
N GLN A 254 -12.27 -52.01 -34.18
CA GLN A 254 -12.46 -53.44 -33.92
C GLN A 254 -13.93 -53.84 -33.83
N GLN A 255 -14.82 -52.91 -33.47
CA GLN A 255 -16.24 -53.17 -33.20
C GLN A 255 -17.18 -52.56 -34.26
N ALA A 256 -16.65 -52.06 -35.39
CA ALA A 256 -17.43 -51.39 -36.39
C ALA A 256 -18.22 -52.36 -37.29
N ASN A 257 -19.44 -51.99 -37.59
CA ASN A 257 -20.24 -52.60 -38.65
C ASN A 257 -19.85 -52.04 -40.05
N PRO A 258 -20.23 -52.70 -41.15
CA PRO A 258 -20.10 -52.07 -42.46
C PRO A 258 -20.78 -50.72 -42.53
N VAL A 259 -20.11 -49.74 -43.12
CA VAL A 259 -20.58 -48.34 -43.20
C VAL A 259 -21.50 -48.19 -44.44
N ASP A 260 -22.69 -47.63 -44.25
CA ASP A 260 -23.54 -47.18 -45.35
C ASP A 260 -23.20 -45.69 -45.68
N ILE A 261 -22.42 -45.52 -46.75
CA ILE A 261 -22.04 -44.18 -47.23
C ILE A 261 -23.04 -43.58 -48.24
N SER A 262 -24.17 -44.22 -48.50
CA SER A 262 -25.17 -43.72 -49.44
C SER A 262 -25.63 -42.29 -49.13
N PRO A 263 -25.83 -41.88 -47.86
CA PRO A 263 -26.15 -40.46 -47.51
C PRO A 263 -25.06 -39.46 -47.92
N ALA A 264 -23.78 -39.84 -47.78
CA ALA A 264 -22.66 -38.94 -48.11
C ALA A 264 -22.53 -38.83 -49.68
N VAL A 265 -22.69 -39.93 -50.41
CA VAL A 265 -22.73 -39.90 -51.87
C VAL A 265 -23.90 -39.05 -52.38
N GLN A 266 -25.11 -39.21 -51.79
CA GLN A 266 -26.27 -38.38 -52.13
C GLN A 266 -26.04 -36.91 -51.88
N ALA A 267 -25.43 -36.53 -50.72
CA ALA A 267 -25.10 -35.14 -50.41
C ALA A 267 -24.15 -34.53 -51.44
N ILE A 268 -23.16 -35.30 -51.92
CA ILE A 268 -22.25 -34.85 -52.97
C ILE A 268 -23.02 -34.73 -54.32
N ASP A 269 -23.81 -35.76 -54.70
CA ASP A 269 -24.53 -35.77 -55.94
C ASP A 269 -25.59 -34.67 -56.04
N GLN A 270 -26.19 -34.24 -54.93
CA GLN A 270 -27.08 -33.08 -54.88
C GLN A 270 -26.39 -31.79 -55.31
N VAL A 271 -25.13 -31.62 -54.97
CA VAL A 271 -24.35 -30.43 -55.35
C VAL A 271 -23.83 -30.54 -56.77
N LEU A 272 -23.47 -31.77 -57.20
CA LEU A 272 -22.91 -32.03 -58.51
C LEU A 272 -23.97 -32.24 -59.61
N GLN A 273 -25.27 -32.04 -59.36
CA GLN A 273 -26.36 -32.29 -60.32
C GLN A 273 -26.12 -31.65 -61.69
N PRO A 274 -26.29 -32.38 -62.77
CA PRO A 274 -26.15 -31.83 -64.12
C PRO A 274 -27.17 -30.72 -64.39
N GLY A 275 -26.69 -29.57 -64.83
CA GLY A 275 -27.51 -28.41 -65.18
C GLY A 275 -27.38 -27.21 -64.29
N VAL A 276 -27.02 -27.40 -63.03
CA VAL A 276 -26.78 -26.29 -62.11
C VAL A 276 -25.31 -25.81 -62.11
N HIS A 277 -24.39 -26.75 -62.44
CA HIS A 277 -22.94 -26.49 -62.36
C HIS A 277 -22.22 -26.75 -63.71
N SER A 278 -22.96 -26.81 -64.85
CA SER A 278 -22.39 -27.11 -66.13
C SER A 278 -21.55 -26.00 -66.78
N ILE A 279 -21.33 -24.92 -66.08
CA ILE A 279 -20.62 -23.73 -66.61
C ILE A 279 -19.12 -23.97 -66.73
N ALA A 280 -18.61 -24.97 -66.09
CA ALA A 280 -17.19 -25.26 -66.14
C ALA A 280 -16.96 -26.74 -66.59
N ARG A 281 -16.83 -26.96 -67.82
CA ARG A 281 -15.87 -27.95 -68.27
C ARG A 281 -14.55 -27.27 -68.49
N PRO A 282 -13.77 -27.11 -67.44
CA PRO A 282 -12.55 -26.33 -67.47
C PRO A 282 -11.43 -27.18 -67.99
N ASN A 283 -10.54 -26.54 -68.71
CA ASN A 283 -9.19 -27.05 -68.83
C ASN A 283 -8.61 -27.29 -67.42
N ASN A 284 -8.27 -28.49 -67.22
CA ASN A 284 -7.71 -29.26 -66.13
C ASN A 284 -7.26 -28.55 -64.78
N GLN A 285 -6.79 -27.34 -64.80
CA GLN A 285 -6.31 -26.70 -63.55
C GLN A 285 -7.38 -25.94 -62.73
N ILE A 286 -8.32 -25.34 -63.44
CA ILE A 286 -9.44 -24.62 -62.75
C ILE A 286 -10.41 -25.63 -62.12
N ALA A 287 -10.56 -26.84 -62.76
CA ALA A 287 -11.40 -27.89 -62.23
C ALA A 287 -10.94 -28.49 -60.91
N HIS A 288 -9.65 -28.56 -60.70
CA HIS A 288 -9.11 -29.12 -59.44
C HIS A 288 -9.37 -28.26 -58.20
N ASP A 289 -9.38 -26.95 -58.39
CA ASP A 289 -9.60 -26.01 -57.30
C ASP A 289 -11.03 -25.45 -57.23
N SER A 290 -11.93 -25.95 -58.11
CA SER A 290 -13.36 -25.67 -58.04
C SER A 290 -14.05 -26.51 -56.94
N ILE A 291 -15.25 -26.07 -56.53
CA ILE A 291 -16.10 -26.83 -55.60
C ILE A 291 -16.42 -28.20 -56.20
N GLU A 292 -16.81 -28.25 -57.47
CA GLU A 292 -17.14 -29.45 -58.19
C GLU A 292 -15.95 -30.40 -58.32
N GLY A 293 -14.76 -29.89 -58.62
CA GLY A 293 -13.52 -30.67 -58.66
C GLY A 293 -13.16 -31.28 -57.32
N ALA A 294 -13.30 -30.53 -56.25
CA ALA A 294 -13.07 -31.01 -54.89
C ALA A 294 -14.09 -32.09 -54.49
N LEU A 295 -15.39 -31.85 -54.71
CA LEU A 295 -16.45 -32.82 -54.41
C LEU A 295 -16.36 -34.07 -55.25
N SER A 296 -16.03 -33.96 -56.53
CA SER A 296 -15.81 -35.15 -57.45
C SER A 296 -14.64 -35.99 -56.94
N ARG A 297 -13.59 -35.36 -56.40
CA ARG A 297 -12.47 -36.10 -55.80
C ARG A 297 -12.93 -36.85 -54.55
N VAL A 298 -13.66 -36.20 -53.65
CA VAL A 298 -14.20 -36.86 -52.44
C VAL A 298 -15.11 -38.02 -52.85
N ARG A 299 -15.97 -37.81 -53.83
CA ARG A 299 -16.83 -38.88 -54.40
C ARG A 299 -16.03 -40.10 -54.87
N SER A 300 -14.95 -39.85 -55.59
CA SER A 300 -14.09 -40.94 -56.09
C SER A 300 -13.31 -41.68 -55.00
N MET A 301 -13.17 -41.14 -53.84
CA MET A 301 -12.55 -41.79 -52.69
C MET A 301 -13.48 -42.75 -51.96
N ILE A 302 -14.81 -42.57 -52.08
CA ILE A 302 -15.80 -43.33 -51.32
C ILE A 302 -16.69 -44.25 -52.24
N THR A 303 -16.75 -43.98 -53.55
CA THR A 303 -17.48 -44.82 -54.49
C THR A 303 -16.85 -44.79 -55.89
N ASP A 304 -16.87 -45.93 -56.62
CA ASP A 304 -16.49 -46.01 -58.01
C ASP A 304 -17.70 -45.84 -58.96
N GLY A 305 -18.87 -45.54 -58.41
CA GLY A 305 -20.14 -45.42 -59.15
C GLY A 305 -20.89 -46.73 -59.39
N ARG A 306 -20.27 -47.88 -59.07
CA ARG A 306 -20.89 -49.21 -59.10
C ARG A 306 -21.00 -49.83 -57.71
N SER A 307 -19.99 -49.63 -56.91
CA SER A 307 -19.91 -50.11 -55.52
C SER A 307 -19.54 -49.01 -54.61
N ASN A 308 -20.12 -49.02 -53.41
CA ASN A 308 -19.81 -48.11 -52.33
C ASN A 308 -18.77 -48.73 -51.40
N LEU A 309 -17.90 -47.91 -50.88
CA LEU A 309 -16.95 -48.31 -49.86
C LEU A 309 -17.71 -48.62 -48.54
N THR A 310 -17.58 -49.84 -48.04
CA THR A 310 -18.27 -50.28 -46.80
C THR A 310 -17.32 -50.60 -45.66
N ASP A 311 -16.01 -50.71 -45.92
CA ASP A 311 -15.02 -50.97 -44.93
C ASP A 311 -14.81 -49.72 -44.01
N PHE A 312 -15.03 -49.87 -42.72
CA PHE A 312 -14.95 -48.78 -41.77
C PHE A 312 -13.60 -48.07 -41.81
N ASN A 313 -12.49 -48.82 -41.83
CA ASN A 313 -11.15 -48.23 -41.83
C ASN A 313 -10.88 -47.44 -43.11
N ALA A 314 -11.36 -47.94 -44.26
CA ALA A 314 -11.17 -47.22 -45.50
C ALA A 314 -12.04 -45.97 -45.60
N VAL A 315 -13.28 -45.98 -45.10
CA VAL A 315 -14.15 -44.80 -44.99
C VAL A 315 -13.56 -43.78 -43.99
N PHE A 316 -13.04 -44.25 -42.88
CA PHE A 316 -12.38 -43.38 -41.90
C PHE A 316 -11.14 -42.68 -42.47
N ARG A 317 -10.31 -43.37 -43.28
CA ARG A 317 -9.18 -42.73 -43.99
C ARG A 317 -9.64 -41.69 -44.99
N ALA A 318 -10.70 -42.00 -45.77
CA ALA A 318 -11.28 -41.03 -46.69
C ALA A 318 -11.79 -39.76 -45.96
N LYS A 319 -12.32 -39.94 -44.76
CA LYS A 319 -12.70 -38.80 -43.90
C LYS A 319 -11.49 -37.98 -43.47
N LEU A 320 -10.35 -38.58 -43.10
CA LEU A 320 -9.12 -37.82 -42.74
C LEU A 320 -8.58 -37.06 -43.96
N ASP A 321 -8.57 -37.66 -45.15
CA ASP A 321 -8.17 -36.97 -46.38
C ASP A 321 -9.11 -35.78 -46.69
N LEU A 322 -10.41 -35.91 -46.38
CA LEU A 322 -11.38 -34.83 -46.51
C LEU A 322 -11.12 -33.70 -45.48
N ASP A 323 -10.75 -34.02 -44.25
CA ASP A 323 -10.37 -33.04 -43.24
C ASP A 323 -9.15 -32.22 -43.71
N ASP A 324 -8.13 -32.87 -44.31
CA ASP A 324 -6.97 -32.19 -44.90
C ASP A 324 -7.36 -31.27 -46.06
N MET A 325 -8.31 -31.70 -46.89
CA MET A 325 -8.84 -30.88 -48.00
C MET A 325 -9.59 -29.64 -47.47
N ILE A 326 -10.34 -29.75 -46.38
CA ILE A 326 -11.03 -28.64 -45.74
C ILE A 326 -10.00 -27.65 -45.19
N THR A 327 -9.05 -28.12 -44.39
CA THR A 327 -7.96 -27.30 -43.80
C THR A 327 -7.17 -26.56 -44.89
N LYS A 328 -6.87 -27.24 -46.02
CA LYS A 328 -6.21 -26.61 -47.16
C LYS A 328 -7.07 -25.51 -47.79
N ALA A 329 -8.38 -25.75 -47.95
CA ALA A 329 -9.29 -24.75 -48.48
C ALA A 329 -9.43 -23.51 -47.59
N GLU A 330 -9.47 -23.70 -46.28
CA GLU A 330 -9.49 -22.62 -45.28
C GLU A 330 -8.21 -21.78 -45.33
N ASN A 331 -7.05 -22.43 -45.34
CA ASN A 331 -5.73 -21.76 -45.41
C ASN A 331 -5.55 -21.00 -46.74
N GLN A 332 -6.24 -21.40 -47.82
CA GLN A 332 -6.26 -20.71 -49.11
C GLN A 332 -7.30 -19.58 -49.18
N GLY A 333 -8.09 -19.34 -48.13
CA GLY A 333 -9.21 -18.39 -48.17
C GLY A 333 -10.39 -18.83 -49.05
N ALA A 334 -10.46 -20.11 -49.47
CA ALA A 334 -11.52 -20.66 -50.30
C ALA A 334 -12.72 -21.09 -49.42
N GLY A 335 -13.32 -20.13 -48.68
CA GLY A 335 -14.37 -20.38 -47.69
C GLY A 335 -15.58 -21.15 -48.23
N ASN A 336 -16.04 -20.87 -49.46
CA ASN A 336 -17.14 -21.61 -50.06
C ASN A 336 -16.78 -23.09 -50.29
N ARG A 337 -15.56 -23.37 -50.76
CA ARG A 337 -15.10 -24.74 -50.95
C ARG A 337 -15.01 -25.49 -49.63
N ALA A 338 -14.44 -24.86 -48.58
CA ALA A 338 -14.41 -25.41 -47.24
C ALA A 338 -15.81 -25.69 -46.70
N HIS A 339 -16.78 -24.80 -46.94
CA HIS A 339 -18.17 -24.97 -46.53
C HIS A 339 -18.83 -26.21 -47.15
N TYR A 340 -18.70 -26.39 -48.48
CA TYR A 340 -19.30 -27.56 -49.17
C TYR A 340 -18.62 -28.88 -48.76
N LEU A 341 -17.30 -28.89 -48.65
CA LEU A 341 -16.55 -30.05 -48.14
C LEU A 341 -16.92 -30.39 -46.71
N GLY A 342 -17.07 -29.39 -45.83
CA GLY A 342 -17.49 -29.53 -44.44
C GLY A 342 -18.93 -30.08 -44.30
N ASN A 343 -19.82 -29.78 -45.26
CA ASN A 343 -21.15 -30.40 -45.30
C ASN A 343 -21.06 -31.90 -45.53
N VAL A 344 -20.27 -32.34 -46.53
CA VAL A 344 -20.04 -33.75 -46.83
C VAL A 344 -19.33 -34.45 -45.66
N GLN A 345 -18.35 -33.82 -45.07
CA GLN A 345 -17.61 -34.33 -43.90
C GLN A 345 -18.56 -34.62 -42.72
N ARG A 346 -19.51 -33.73 -42.43
CA ARG A 346 -20.51 -33.95 -41.37
C ARG A 346 -21.40 -35.14 -41.63
N VAL A 347 -21.84 -35.34 -42.90
CA VAL A 347 -22.66 -36.50 -43.28
C VAL A 347 -21.83 -37.80 -43.18
N LEU A 348 -20.58 -37.79 -43.66
CA LEU A 348 -19.69 -38.94 -43.57
C LEU A 348 -19.36 -39.31 -42.13
N ASP A 349 -19.15 -38.31 -41.30
CA ASP A 349 -18.89 -38.48 -39.86
C ASP A 349 -20.11 -39.09 -39.13
N GLN A 350 -21.31 -38.69 -39.53
CA GLN A 350 -22.54 -39.29 -39.00
C GLN A 350 -22.70 -40.75 -39.45
N THR A 351 -22.41 -41.08 -40.71
CA THR A 351 -22.49 -42.47 -41.19
C THR A 351 -21.47 -43.37 -40.47
N LEU A 352 -20.28 -42.88 -40.15
CA LEU A 352 -19.30 -43.59 -39.33
C LEU A 352 -19.80 -43.79 -37.89
N ALA A 353 -20.48 -42.78 -37.32
CA ALA A 353 -21.06 -42.86 -35.99
C ALA A 353 -22.21 -43.86 -35.89
N ASP A 354 -23.04 -43.91 -36.93
CA ASP A 354 -24.14 -44.87 -37.03
C ASP A 354 -23.64 -46.32 -37.18
N ALA A 355 -22.50 -46.52 -37.87
CA ALA A 355 -21.86 -47.80 -38.01
C ALA A 355 -21.11 -48.30 -36.78
N SER A 356 -20.69 -47.38 -35.90
CA SER A 356 -19.89 -47.69 -34.70
C SER A 356 -20.21 -46.76 -33.53
N ALA A 357 -20.96 -47.24 -32.56
CA ALA A 357 -21.20 -46.49 -31.31
C ALA A 357 -19.90 -46.12 -30.56
N PRO A 358 -18.85 -46.98 -30.49
CA PRO A 358 -17.54 -46.58 -29.96
C PRO A 358 -16.88 -45.44 -30.73
N TYR A 359 -17.11 -45.32 -32.05
CA TYR A 359 -16.61 -44.17 -32.81
C TYR A 359 -17.29 -42.87 -32.44
N ALA A 360 -18.61 -42.88 -32.25
CA ALA A 360 -19.34 -41.71 -31.80
C ALA A 360 -18.79 -41.21 -30.44
N ALA A 361 -18.59 -42.14 -29.49
CA ALA A 361 -18.00 -41.82 -28.20
C ALA A 361 -16.56 -41.30 -28.32
N ALA A 362 -15.72 -41.90 -29.20
CA ALA A 362 -14.34 -41.43 -29.43
C ALA A 362 -14.29 -40.02 -30.01
N ARG A 363 -15.18 -39.72 -30.98
CA ARG A 363 -15.32 -38.39 -31.60
C ARG A 363 -15.70 -37.33 -30.58
N ASP A 364 -16.70 -37.64 -29.77
CA ASP A 364 -17.20 -36.68 -28.77
C ASP A 364 -16.16 -36.42 -27.67
N ALA A 365 -15.43 -37.46 -27.22
CA ALA A 365 -14.31 -37.35 -26.31
C ALA A 365 -13.16 -36.50 -26.89
N PHE A 366 -12.80 -36.75 -28.15
CA PHE A 366 -11.77 -35.98 -28.85
C PHE A 366 -12.16 -34.50 -29.00
N ALA A 367 -13.40 -34.22 -29.38
CA ALA A 367 -13.92 -32.85 -29.49
C ALA A 367 -13.91 -32.13 -28.13
N ALA A 368 -14.35 -32.81 -27.09
CA ALA A 368 -14.32 -32.24 -25.72
C ALA A 368 -12.90 -31.97 -25.25
N ALA A 369 -11.95 -32.89 -25.51
CA ALA A 369 -10.55 -32.68 -25.18
C ALA A 369 -9.91 -31.54 -25.98
N SER A 370 -10.26 -31.41 -27.28
CA SER A 370 -9.79 -30.30 -28.13
C SER A 370 -10.31 -28.95 -27.67
N ARG A 371 -11.58 -28.84 -27.26
CA ARG A 371 -12.12 -27.59 -26.68
C ARG A 371 -11.40 -27.19 -25.41
N ARG A 372 -10.96 -28.13 -24.55
CA ARG A 372 -10.13 -27.84 -23.38
C ARG A 372 -8.77 -27.26 -23.77
N ILE A 373 -8.15 -27.75 -24.84
CA ILE A 373 -6.88 -27.18 -25.36
C ILE A 373 -7.11 -25.79 -25.93
N GLU A 374 -8.17 -25.58 -26.70
CA GLU A 374 -8.56 -24.29 -27.27
C GLU A 374 -8.87 -23.27 -26.17
N ALA A 375 -9.47 -23.69 -25.05
CA ALA A 375 -9.78 -22.86 -23.92
C ALA A 375 -8.51 -22.26 -23.26
N VAL A 376 -7.37 -22.99 -23.23
CA VAL A 376 -6.08 -22.42 -22.79
C VAL A 376 -5.65 -21.25 -23.69
N GLY A 377 -5.75 -21.43 -25.00
CA GLY A 377 -5.45 -20.40 -26.00
C GLY A 377 -6.38 -19.18 -25.89
N ALA A 378 -7.68 -19.44 -25.71
CA ALA A 378 -8.69 -18.39 -25.50
C ALA A 378 -8.40 -17.58 -24.23
N GLY A 379 -8.02 -18.24 -23.14
CA GLY A 379 -7.61 -17.57 -21.90
C GLY A 379 -6.40 -16.65 -22.11
N LYS A 380 -5.36 -17.13 -22.78
CA LYS A 380 -4.17 -16.34 -23.10
C LYS A 380 -4.51 -15.10 -23.95
N THR A 381 -5.38 -15.28 -24.96
CA THR A 381 -5.84 -14.17 -25.80
C THR A 381 -6.66 -13.16 -25.01
N ALA A 382 -7.57 -13.63 -24.15
CA ALA A 382 -8.39 -12.77 -23.30
C ALA A 382 -7.55 -11.92 -22.37
N ALA A 383 -6.55 -12.48 -21.70
CA ALA A 383 -5.66 -11.74 -20.78
C ALA A 383 -4.81 -10.67 -21.50
N THR A 384 -4.52 -10.83 -22.80
CA THR A 384 -3.65 -9.90 -23.54
C THR A 384 -4.41 -8.91 -24.41
N ARG A 385 -5.57 -9.27 -24.92
CA ARG A 385 -6.32 -8.50 -25.95
C ARG A 385 -7.82 -8.46 -25.69
N GLY A 386 -8.31 -9.18 -24.69
CA GLY A 386 -9.74 -9.28 -24.41
C GLY A 386 -10.33 -7.98 -23.87
N ARG A 387 -11.63 -7.82 -24.15
CA ARG A 387 -12.47 -6.82 -23.49
C ARG A 387 -13.27 -7.54 -22.42
N ALA A 388 -13.36 -6.98 -21.23
CA ALA A 388 -13.96 -7.66 -20.07
C ALA A 388 -15.37 -8.27 -20.35
N PRO A 389 -16.32 -7.57 -21.01
CA PRO A 389 -17.62 -8.16 -21.30
C PRO A 389 -17.53 -9.41 -22.20
N ASP A 390 -16.64 -9.37 -23.22
CA ASP A 390 -16.45 -10.48 -24.17
C ASP A 390 -15.76 -11.66 -23.47
N THR A 391 -14.73 -11.39 -22.69
CA THR A 391 -14.03 -12.39 -21.85
C THR A 391 -15.01 -13.11 -20.92
N ILE A 392 -15.86 -12.37 -20.21
CA ILE A 392 -16.83 -12.93 -19.27
C ILE A 392 -17.84 -13.79 -19.99
N ALA A 393 -18.39 -13.32 -21.13
CA ALA A 393 -19.37 -14.07 -21.92
C ALA A 393 -18.79 -15.38 -22.45
N VAL A 394 -17.57 -15.36 -23.00
CA VAL A 394 -16.88 -16.56 -23.49
C VAL A 394 -16.61 -17.54 -22.35
N TYR A 395 -16.09 -17.06 -21.21
CA TYR A 395 -15.82 -17.91 -20.05
C TYR A 395 -17.08 -18.57 -19.48
N GLN A 396 -18.18 -17.83 -19.38
CA GLN A 396 -19.44 -18.35 -18.85
C GLN A 396 -20.11 -19.39 -19.76
N ALA A 397 -19.84 -19.35 -21.06
CA ALA A 397 -20.34 -20.35 -22.02
C ALA A 397 -19.56 -21.67 -21.97
N MET A 398 -18.40 -21.73 -21.29
CA MET A 398 -17.55 -22.90 -21.21
C MET A 398 -18.03 -23.89 -20.14
N THR A 399 -17.72 -25.18 -20.34
CA THR A 399 -17.88 -26.20 -19.31
C THR A 399 -16.88 -25.98 -18.16
N PRO A 400 -17.12 -26.56 -16.97
CA PRO A 400 -16.20 -26.42 -15.84
C PRO A 400 -14.75 -26.83 -16.15
N GLU A 401 -14.56 -27.86 -16.98
CA GLU A 401 -13.24 -28.35 -17.41
C GLU A 401 -12.56 -27.36 -18.38
N GLU A 402 -13.32 -26.79 -19.30
CA GLU A 402 -12.87 -25.75 -20.22
C GLU A 402 -12.53 -24.47 -19.44
N GLN A 403 -13.37 -24.09 -18.46
CA GLN A 403 -13.09 -22.97 -17.57
C GLN A 403 -11.79 -23.16 -16.78
N ALA A 404 -11.53 -24.38 -16.29
CA ALA A 404 -10.27 -24.70 -15.60
C ALA A 404 -9.06 -24.55 -16.53
N ALA A 405 -9.17 -24.98 -17.78
CA ALA A 405 -8.13 -24.81 -18.78
C ALA A 405 -7.95 -23.33 -19.18
N PHE A 406 -9.04 -22.59 -19.34
CA PHE A 406 -9.03 -21.15 -19.62
C PHE A 406 -8.31 -20.37 -18.54
N ARG A 407 -8.54 -20.68 -17.24
CA ARG A 407 -7.88 -20.01 -16.11
C ARG A 407 -6.36 -20.12 -16.20
N VAL A 408 -5.82 -21.29 -16.57
CA VAL A 408 -4.36 -21.45 -16.72
C VAL A 408 -3.84 -20.57 -17.86
N GLY A 409 -4.54 -20.55 -18.99
CA GLY A 409 -4.19 -19.67 -20.11
C GLY A 409 -4.26 -18.18 -19.76
N TYR A 410 -5.30 -17.79 -19.01
CA TYR A 410 -5.50 -16.40 -18.59
C TYR A 410 -4.46 -15.92 -17.56
N ALA A 411 -4.08 -16.78 -16.62
CA ALA A 411 -3.09 -16.45 -15.60
C ALA A 411 -1.66 -16.31 -16.14
N ASP A 412 -1.29 -17.09 -17.17
CA ASP A 412 0.07 -17.20 -17.69
C ASP A 412 0.68 -15.84 -18.11
N PRO A 413 0.04 -15.00 -18.95
CA PRO A 413 0.56 -13.68 -19.30
C PRO A 413 0.63 -12.71 -18.11
N LEU A 414 -0.28 -12.82 -17.15
CA LEU A 414 -0.28 -11.98 -15.96
C LEU A 414 0.90 -12.33 -15.03
N ILE A 415 1.20 -13.62 -14.90
CA ILE A 415 2.35 -14.13 -14.16
C ILE A 415 3.65 -13.70 -14.86
N GLU A 416 3.74 -13.87 -16.18
CA GLU A 416 4.89 -13.43 -16.98
C GLU A 416 5.15 -11.93 -16.81
N GLN A 417 4.10 -11.10 -16.86
CA GLN A 417 4.20 -9.66 -16.64
C GLN A 417 4.72 -9.33 -15.23
N ALA A 418 4.25 -10.03 -14.20
CA ALA A 418 4.74 -9.82 -12.82
C ALA A 418 6.20 -10.28 -12.63
N GLN A 419 6.65 -11.32 -13.35
CA GLN A 419 8.02 -11.83 -13.30
C GLN A 419 9.00 -10.96 -14.09
N SER A 420 8.62 -10.51 -15.30
CA SER A 420 9.47 -9.75 -16.21
C SER A 420 9.64 -8.28 -15.81
N ALA A 421 8.72 -7.73 -14.99
CA ALA A 421 8.81 -6.34 -14.56
C ALA A 421 10.08 -6.06 -13.76
N ALA A 422 10.72 -4.91 -14.03
CA ALA A 422 11.99 -4.51 -13.41
C ALA A 422 11.91 -4.46 -11.87
N VAL A 423 13.04 -4.64 -11.23
CA VAL A 423 13.19 -4.48 -9.78
C VAL A 423 12.91 -3.02 -9.40
N GLY A 424 12.04 -2.80 -8.40
CA GLY A 424 11.69 -1.45 -7.94
C GLY A 424 10.47 -0.82 -8.61
N VAL A 425 9.88 -1.47 -9.60
CA VAL A 425 8.58 -1.08 -10.19
C VAL A 425 7.45 -1.77 -9.43
N ASP A 426 6.28 -1.13 -9.38
CA ASP A 426 5.06 -1.74 -8.82
C ASP A 426 4.52 -2.81 -9.76
N LYS A 427 4.67 -4.08 -9.35
CA LYS A 427 4.24 -5.24 -10.12
C LYS A 427 2.74 -5.52 -10.01
N SER A 428 2.06 -4.94 -9.04
CA SER A 428 0.61 -5.08 -8.89
C SER A 428 -0.17 -4.07 -9.74
N ARG A 429 0.40 -2.91 -10.02
CA ARG A 429 -0.27 -1.81 -10.72
C ARG A 429 -0.86 -2.19 -12.09
N PRO A 430 -0.15 -2.92 -12.97
CA PRO A 430 -0.70 -3.32 -14.26
C PRO A 430 -1.89 -4.29 -14.14
N LEU A 431 -2.00 -4.99 -13.01
CA LEU A 431 -3.05 -5.97 -12.74
C LEU A 431 -4.30 -5.34 -12.09
N ILE A 432 -4.25 -4.05 -11.74
CA ILE A 432 -5.36 -3.31 -11.11
C ILE A 432 -5.91 -2.33 -12.15
N SER A 433 -6.96 -2.75 -12.86
CA SER A 433 -7.67 -1.96 -13.86
C SER A 433 -9.18 -2.19 -13.75
N ASP A 434 -9.98 -1.33 -14.37
CA ASP A 434 -11.44 -1.54 -14.41
C ASP A 434 -11.80 -2.87 -15.08
N ALA A 435 -11.07 -3.27 -16.12
CA ALA A 435 -11.28 -4.53 -16.80
C ALA A 435 -11.03 -5.74 -15.87
N THR A 436 -9.86 -5.79 -15.23
CA THR A 436 -9.53 -6.87 -14.30
C THR A 436 -10.43 -6.87 -13.05
N GLY A 437 -10.91 -5.69 -12.62
CA GLY A 437 -11.90 -5.58 -11.55
C GLY A 437 -13.23 -6.24 -11.87
N MET A 438 -13.64 -6.24 -13.14
CA MET A 438 -14.82 -6.95 -13.62
C MET A 438 -14.56 -8.46 -13.88
N GLU A 439 -13.39 -8.81 -14.40
CA GLU A 439 -13.04 -10.16 -14.81
C GLU A 439 -12.68 -11.08 -13.63
N PHE A 440 -11.88 -10.61 -12.67
CA PHE A 440 -11.38 -11.45 -11.57
C PHE A 440 -12.48 -12.11 -10.72
N PRO A 441 -13.58 -11.44 -10.37
CA PRO A 441 -14.67 -12.08 -9.64
C PRO A 441 -15.31 -13.28 -10.38
N VAL A 442 -15.22 -13.29 -11.72
CA VAL A 442 -15.84 -14.29 -12.59
C VAL A 442 -14.84 -15.34 -13.06
N VAL A 443 -13.66 -14.91 -13.54
CA VAL A 443 -12.69 -15.78 -14.22
C VAL A 443 -11.78 -16.55 -13.26
N THR A 444 -11.59 -16.09 -12.03
CA THR A 444 -10.79 -16.84 -11.04
C THR A 444 -11.49 -18.13 -10.59
N ALA A 445 -10.77 -18.98 -9.87
CA ALA A 445 -11.39 -20.11 -9.21
C ALA A 445 -12.49 -19.64 -8.24
N PRO A 446 -13.57 -20.39 -8.06
CA PRO A 446 -14.73 -19.95 -7.29
C PRO A 446 -14.38 -19.40 -5.92
N GLY A 447 -14.86 -18.18 -5.62
CA GLY A 447 -14.67 -17.49 -4.36
C GLY A 447 -13.29 -16.82 -4.16
N ARG A 448 -12.35 -16.93 -5.10
CA ARG A 448 -10.98 -16.40 -4.93
C ARG A 448 -10.76 -15.00 -5.51
N GLY A 449 -11.66 -14.50 -6.34
CA GLY A 449 -11.48 -13.21 -7.05
C GLY A 449 -11.40 -12.00 -6.12
N ALA A 450 -12.29 -11.91 -5.14
CA ALA A 450 -12.29 -10.81 -4.17
C ALA A 450 -11.01 -10.81 -3.30
N ARG A 451 -10.55 -12.00 -2.90
CA ARG A 451 -9.29 -12.16 -2.16
C ARG A 451 -8.09 -11.69 -2.98
N LEU A 452 -7.99 -12.12 -4.25
CA LEU A 452 -6.94 -11.67 -5.16
C LEU A 452 -6.94 -10.15 -5.30
N TRP A 453 -8.11 -9.54 -5.49
CA TRP A 453 -8.23 -8.09 -5.62
C TRP A 453 -7.70 -7.36 -4.38
N THR A 454 -8.06 -7.85 -3.18
CA THR A 454 -7.59 -7.32 -1.92
C THR A 454 -6.07 -7.48 -1.75
N GLN A 455 -5.52 -8.66 -2.11
CA GLN A 455 -4.08 -8.92 -2.07
C GLN A 455 -3.29 -7.98 -3.00
N LEU A 456 -3.75 -7.77 -4.22
CA LEU A 456 -3.13 -6.83 -5.16
C LEU A 456 -3.21 -5.38 -4.65
N GLY A 457 -4.34 -4.99 -4.07
CA GLY A 457 -4.52 -3.69 -3.43
C GLY A 457 -3.51 -3.44 -2.30
N ARG A 458 -3.27 -4.44 -1.44
CA ARG A 458 -2.25 -4.35 -0.38
C ARG A 458 -0.84 -4.27 -0.96
N GLU A 459 -0.52 -5.03 -2.02
CA GLU A 459 0.80 -4.93 -2.69
C GLU A 459 1.04 -3.52 -3.24
N LYS A 460 0.03 -2.90 -3.84
CA LYS A 460 0.06 -1.51 -4.29
C LYS A 460 0.31 -0.56 -3.10
N THR A 461 -0.44 -0.70 -2.01
CA THR A 461 -0.27 0.13 -0.81
C THR A 461 1.14 -0.01 -0.23
N MET A 462 1.67 -1.23 -0.14
CA MET A 462 3.05 -1.48 0.33
C MET A 462 4.09 -0.81 -0.57
N PHE A 463 3.89 -0.82 -1.88
CA PHE A 463 4.74 -0.12 -2.83
C PHE A 463 4.67 1.41 -2.63
N GLU A 464 3.48 1.96 -2.48
CA GLU A 464 3.25 3.39 -2.23
C GLU A 464 3.90 3.84 -0.92
N THR A 465 3.79 3.03 0.14
CA THR A 465 4.45 3.28 1.44
C THR A 465 5.97 3.35 1.30
N ARG A 466 6.56 2.40 0.59
CA ARG A 466 8.00 2.43 0.30
C ARG A 466 8.38 3.68 -0.48
N ASN A 467 7.65 4.02 -1.54
CA ASN A 467 7.92 5.21 -2.34
C ASN A 467 7.76 6.51 -1.56
N ALA A 468 6.74 6.62 -0.72
CA ALA A 468 6.56 7.77 0.16
C ALA A 468 7.73 7.92 1.15
N ALA A 469 8.25 6.81 1.67
CA ALA A 469 9.35 6.82 2.62
C ALA A 469 10.72 7.09 1.97
N THR A 470 11.02 6.45 0.83
CA THR A 470 12.37 6.46 0.22
C THR A 470 12.46 7.27 -1.08
N GLY A 471 11.35 7.55 -1.75
CA GLY A 471 11.27 8.25 -3.04
C GLY A 471 11.32 9.77 -2.89
N GLY A 472 11.78 10.45 -3.97
CA GLY A 472 12.16 11.85 -4.01
C GLY A 472 11.14 12.92 -3.63
N SER A 473 11.67 14.08 -3.53
CA SER A 473 11.11 15.46 -3.49
C SER A 473 9.58 15.63 -3.34
N ARG A 474 9.11 15.57 -2.09
CA ARG A 474 7.88 16.23 -1.64
C ARG A 474 8.25 17.30 -0.60
N THR A 475 9.05 18.26 -0.97
CA THR A 475 9.64 19.25 -0.06
C THR A 475 8.58 20.13 0.60
N ALA A 476 7.51 20.45 -0.11
CA ALA A 476 6.43 21.30 0.42
C ALA A 476 5.54 20.58 1.46
N ASP A 477 5.15 19.33 1.20
CA ASP A 477 4.34 18.54 2.14
C ASP A 477 5.10 18.20 3.43
N ASN A 478 6.42 17.99 3.32
CA ASN A 478 7.29 17.68 4.46
C ASN A 478 7.55 18.87 5.37
N LEU A 479 7.61 20.10 4.81
CA LEU A 479 7.73 21.33 5.61
C LEU A 479 6.44 21.60 6.39
N ALA A 480 5.27 21.36 5.79
CA ALA A 480 3.99 21.47 6.47
C ALA A 480 3.84 20.46 7.61
N ASP A 481 4.17 19.19 7.35
CA ASP A 481 4.11 18.12 8.37
C ASP A 481 5.14 18.32 9.51
N ALA A 482 6.34 18.82 9.20
CA ALA A 482 7.36 19.15 10.20
C ALA A 482 6.95 20.39 11.04
N ALA A 483 6.32 21.37 10.42
CA ALA A 483 5.79 22.54 11.10
C ALA A 483 4.62 22.19 12.04
N ASP A 484 3.70 21.33 11.57
CA ASP A 484 2.57 20.82 12.36
C ASP A 484 3.02 19.93 13.54
N MET A 485 4.06 19.13 13.35
CA MET A 485 4.62 18.29 14.40
C MET A 485 5.44 19.11 15.44
N SER A 486 6.06 20.22 15.03
CA SER A 486 6.86 21.07 15.90
C SER A 486 6.06 22.16 16.62
N GLN A 487 4.87 22.53 16.12
CA GLN A 487 4.06 23.69 16.58
C GLN A 487 4.90 24.98 16.69
N PHE A 488 5.79 25.21 15.73
CA PHE A 488 6.72 26.33 15.74
C PHE A 488 6.16 27.46 14.88
N ASP A 489 5.95 28.64 15.49
CA ASP A 489 5.62 29.87 14.75
C ASP A 489 6.92 30.62 14.40
N PRO A 490 7.32 30.67 13.11
CA PRO A 490 8.52 31.39 12.68
C PRO A 490 8.49 32.90 12.97
N GLN A 491 7.31 33.47 13.15
CA GLN A 491 7.17 34.91 13.45
C GLN A 491 7.64 35.30 14.84
N VAL A 492 7.63 34.35 15.82
CA VAL A 492 8.13 34.57 17.17
C VAL A 492 9.67 34.68 17.17
N MET A 493 10.34 33.92 16.29
CA MET A 493 11.81 33.95 16.18
C MET A 493 12.34 35.23 15.50
N ALA A 494 11.64 35.76 14.51
CA ALA A 494 12.07 36.96 13.80
C ALA A 494 12.03 38.24 14.68
N ARG A 495 11.25 38.22 15.78
CA ARG A 495 11.15 39.33 16.72
C ARG A 495 12.17 39.27 17.87
N LEU A 496 12.79 38.12 18.11
CA LEU A 496 13.81 37.90 19.14
C LEU A 496 15.24 38.31 18.71
N THR A 497 15.46 38.61 17.42
CA THR A 497 16.81 38.83 16.86
C THR A 497 17.30 40.29 16.83
N LYS A 498 16.62 41.23 17.48
CA LYS A 498 16.97 42.65 17.42
C LYS A 498 17.50 43.24 18.73
N GLY A 499 18.56 42.66 19.35
CA GLY A 499 19.21 43.29 20.51
C GLY A 499 20.52 42.59 20.95
N ASP A 500 21.60 43.37 21.08
CA ASP A 500 23.00 42.91 21.23
C ASP A 500 23.37 42.13 22.51
N LEU A 501 22.55 42.18 23.56
CA LEU A 501 22.76 41.38 24.80
C LEU A 501 22.30 39.91 24.68
N TRP A 502 21.56 39.58 23.64
CA TRP A 502 21.01 38.25 23.35
C TRP A 502 21.91 37.43 22.43
N GLY A 503 22.91 37.99 21.85
CA GLY A 503 23.78 37.30 20.88
C GLY A 503 24.44 36.03 21.44
N THR A 504 24.81 36.03 22.72
CA THR A 504 25.37 34.83 23.37
C THR A 504 24.32 33.87 23.87
N ILE A 505 23.19 34.35 24.34
CA ILE A 505 22.05 33.49 24.77
C ILE A 505 21.31 32.97 23.55
N THR A 506 21.14 33.80 22.52
CA THR A 506 20.50 33.38 21.27
C THR A 506 21.39 32.45 20.43
N ALA A 507 22.74 32.58 20.51
CA ALA A 507 23.63 31.62 19.85
C ALA A 507 23.60 30.25 20.56
N ALA A 508 23.53 30.21 21.89
CA ALA A 508 23.36 28.95 22.62
C ALA A 508 21.95 28.38 22.45
N LEU A 509 20.92 29.21 22.43
CA LEU A 509 19.54 28.85 22.15
C LEU A 509 19.36 28.48 20.67
N ALA A 510 19.96 29.19 19.72
CA ALA A 510 19.94 28.85 18.30
C ALA A 510 20.71 27.58 18.01
N LYS A 511 21.76 27.27 18.73
CA LYS A 511 22.46 25.98 18.62
C LYS A 511 21.59 24.84 19.15
N THR A 512 20.96 25.00 20.32
CA THR A 512 20.01 24.01 20.87
C THR A 512 18.71 23.94 20.06
N LEU A 513 18.24 25.03 19.46
CA LEU A 513 17.07 25.07 18.57
C LEU A 513 17.39 24.53 17.17
N ASN A 514 18.60 24.76 16.64
CA ASN A 514 19.02 24.13 15.37
C ASN A 514 19.24 22.62 15.53
N GLU A 515 19.69 22.16 16.69
CA GLU A 515 19.74 20.74 17.05
C GLU A 515 18.33 20.18 17.36
N ALA A 516 17.37 21.03 17.69
CA ALA A 516 15.98 20.68 18.02
C ALA A 516 14.99 20.87 16.84
N LYS A 517 15.48 21.23 15.65
CA LYS A 517 14.68 21.28 14.42
C LYS A 517 14.29 19.88 13.95
N GLY A 518 13.42 19.21 14.69
CA GLY A 518 12.89 17.89 14.37
C GLY A 518 12.54 17.11 15.63
N LEU A 519 11.84 16.00 15.45
CA LEU A 519 11.64 15.05 16.53
C LEU A 519 13.00 14.44 16.92
N PRO A 520 13.29 14.28 18.23
CA PRO A 520 14.53 13.62 18.66
C PRO A 520 14.70 12.25 18.03
N PRO A 521 15.94 11.83 17.71
CA PRO A 521 16.23 10.52 17.11
C PRO A 521 15.58 9.34 17.84
N SER A 522 15.57 9.37 19.17
CA SER A 522 14.94 8.35 20.01
C SER A 522 13.41 8.30 19.92
N VAL A 523 12.76 9.42 19.60
CA VAL A 523 11.30 9.46 19.33
C VAL A 523 11.02 8.86 17.95
N LEU A 524 11.79 9.26 16.94
CA LEU A 524 11.67 8.75 15.57
C LEU A 524 11.91 7.24 15.51
N SER A 525 12.89 6.73 16.27
CA SER A 525 13.17 5.30 16.36
C SER A 525 11.94 4.53 16.87
N LYS A 526 11.33 4.98 17.97
CA LYS A 526 10.10 4.33 18.51
C LYS A 526 8.88 4.44 17.59
N VAL A 527 8.74 5.57 16.90
CA VAL A 527 7.67 5.71 15.88
C VAL A 527 7.93 4.74 14.73
N GLY A 528 9.16 4.61 14.25
CA GLY A 528 9.54 3.68 13.21
C GLY A 528 9.26 2.23 13.57
N GLU A 529 9.65 1.81 14.78
CA GLU A 529 9.37 0.47 15.31
C GLU A 529 7.87 0.15 15.33
N ALA A 530 7.05 1.09 15.81
CA ALA A 530 5.60 0.91 15.88
C ALA A 530 4.95 0.87 14.47
N LEU A 531 5.40 1.72 13.55
CA LEU A 531 4.86 1.78 12.19
C LEU A 531 5.25 0.55 11.34
N MET A 532 6.40 -0.05 11.61
CA MET A 532 6.86 -1.28 10.94
C MET A 532 6.32 -2.55 11.57
N GLN A 533 5.50 -2.45 12.61
CA GLN A 533 4.88 -3.61 13.23
C GLN A 533 3.96 -4.35 12.25
N THR A 534 4.11 -5.66 12.21
CA THR A 534 3.26 -6.57 11.43
C THR A 534 2.43 -7.50 12.33
N ASP A 535 2.77 -7.59 13.62
CA ASP A 535 2.02 -8.38 14.59
C ASP A 535 0.79 -7.61 15.07
N PRO A 536 -0.44 -8.16 14.92
CA PRO A 536 -1.67 -7.46 15.32
C PRO A 536 -1.73 -7.13 16.81
N THR A 537 -1.17 -7.99 17.66
CA THR A 537 -1.21 -7.78 19.11
C THR A 537 -0.29 -6.64 19.53
N MET A 538 0.94 -6.65 19.03
CA MET A 538 1.93 -5.60 19.28
C MET A 538 1.48 -4.27 18.67
N ALA A 539 0.89 -4.30 17.47
CA ALA A 539 0.31 -3.13 16.82
C ALA A 539 -0.81 -2.51 17.66
N ARG A 540 -1.73 -3.33 18.15
CA ARG A 540 -2.82 -2.89 19.04
C ARG A 540 -2.27 -2.21 20.30
N GLN A 541 -1.27 -2.79 20.95
CA GLN A 541 -0.65 -2.21 22.13
C GLN A 541 -0.02 -0.83 21.84
N ALA A 542 0.74 -0.71 20.77
CA ALA A 542 1.38 0.55 20.37
C ALA A 542 0.35 1.64 20.03
N LEU A 543 -0.71 1.31 19.31
CA LEU A 543 -1.76 2.24 18.91
C LEU A 543 -2.65 2.65 20.09
N THR A 544 -2.95 1.72 21.01
CA THR A 544 -3.70 2.04 22.25
C THR A 544 -2.93 3.03 23.11
N ALA A 545 -1.63 2.80 23.33
CA ALA A 545 -0.77 3.76 24.04
C ALA A 545 -0.74 5.15 23.35
N GLY A 546 -0.81 5.17 22.00
CA GLY A 546 -0.96 6.40 21.21
C GLY A 546 -2.29 7.11 21.46
N ALA A 547 -3.40 6.40 21.42
CA ALA A 547 -4.74 6.93 21.63
C ALA A 547 -4.93 7.47 23.07
N GLU A 548 -4.46 6.74 24.08
CA GLU A 548 -4.48 7.17 25.48
C GLU A 548 -3.67 8.46 25.69
N SER A 549 -2.54 8.60 25.03
CA SER A 549 -1.75 9.84 25.06
C SER A 549 -2.51 11.04 24.51
N GLN A 550 -3.35 10.86 23.50
CA GLN A 550 -4.20 11.92 22.93
C GLN A 550 -5.39 12.24 23.82
N SER A 551 -6.06 11.24 24.40
CA SER A 551 -7.18 11.44 25.32
C SER A 551 -6.73 12.18 26.59
N ALA A 552 -5.57 11.83 27.14
CA ALA A 552 -4.98 12.54 28.28
C ALA A 552 -4.66 14.03 27.97
N LYS A 553 -4.19 14.31 26.74
CA LYS A 553 -3.98 15.69 26.28
C LYS A 553 -5.30 16.45 26.12
N ALA A 554 -6.32 15.80 25.54
CA ALA A 554 -7.65 16.39 25.38
C ALA A 554 -8.32 16.67 26.74
N ALA A 555 -8.24 15.73 27.68
CA ALA A 555 -8.73 15.90 29.04
C ALA A 555 -8.04 17.07 29.76
N ARG A 556 -6.71 17.17 29.66
CA ARG A 556 -5.97 18.32 30.24
C ARG A 556 -6.39 19.65 29.61
N ARG A 557 -6.61 19.71 28.29
CA ARG A 557 -7.11 20.91 27.61
C ARG A 557 -8.52 21.27 28.07
N ALA A 558 -9.41 20.29 28.20
CA ALA A 558 -10.78 20.48 28.68
C ALA A 558 -10.80 21.03 30.12
N VAL A 559 -9.98 20.47 31.02
CA VAL A 559 -9.84 20.97 32.41
C VAL A 559 -9.30 22.41 32.41
N VAL A 560 -8.29 22.72 31.63
CA VAL A 560 -7.75 24.09 31.53
C VAL A 560 -8.82 25.03 30.96
N SER A 561 -9.57 24.63 29.94
CA SER A 561 -10.66 25.45 29.38
C SER A 561 -11.80 25.65 30.37
N ALA A 562 -12.18 24.62 31.13
CA ALA A 562 -13.22 24.71 32.17
C ALA A 562 -12.79 25.60 33.35
N VAL A 563 -11.52 25.53 33.75
CA VAL A 563 -10.95 26.43 34.77
C VAL A 563 -10.97 27.89 34.30
N ILE A 564 -10.60 28.14 33.05
CA ILE A 564 -10.64 29.48 32.43
C ILE A 564 -12.08 30.00 32.36
N ALA A 565 -13.04 29.16 31.92
CA ALA A 565 -14.46 29.54 31.83
C ALA A 565 -15.07 29.85 33.20
N ASN A 566 -14.79 29.04 34.22
CA ASN A 566 -15.30 29.26 35.60
C ASN A 566 -14.72 30.49 36.27
N THR A 567 -13.49 30.84 35.97
CA THR A 567 -12.86 32.05 36.53
C THR A 567 -13.35 33.33 35.83
N GLY A 568 -13.78 33.21 34.54
CA GLY A 568 -14.42 34.33 33.81
C GLY A 568 -15.83 34.66 34.32
N SER A 569 -16.61 33.66 34.73
CA SER A 569 -17.98 33.86 35.23
C SER A 569 -18.04 34.42 36.67
N SER A 570 -17.05 34.12 37.50
CA SER A 570 -16.99 34.68 38.86
C SER A 570 -16.57 36.16 38.90
N ALA A 571 -15.96 36.68 37.86
CA ALA A 571 -15.63 38.11 37.72
C ALA A 571 -16.85 38.95 37.23
N ALA A 572 -17.79 38.33 36.50
CA ALA A 572 -19.01 39.01 36.00
C ALA A 572 -20.14 39.09 37.08
N ALA A 573 -20.11 38.23 38.09
CA ALA A 573 -21.12 38.22 39.17
C ALA A 573 -20.80 39.20 40.34
N ARG A 574 -19.76 39.98 40.24
CA ARG A 574 -19.35 41.01 41.23
C ARG A 574 -19.36 42.43 40.67
N ARG A 575 -20.22 42.71 39.71
CA ARG A 575 -20.53 44.08 39.30
C ARG A 575 -21.99 44.41 39.61
#